data_9604e397c61f142a5653efc5ac072f9a
#
_entry.id   9604e397c61f142a5653efc5ac072f9a
#
_cell.length_a   1.000
_cell.length_b   1.000
_cell.length_c   1.000
_cell.angle_alpha   90.00
_cell.angle_beta   90.00
_cell.angle_gamma   90.00
#
_symmetry.space_group_name_H-M   'P 1'
#
loop_
_entity.id
_entity.type
_entity.pdbx_description
1 polymer ?
#
loop_
_entity_poly.entity_id
_entity_poly.type
_entity_poly.pdbx_seq_one_letter_code
_entity_poly.pdbx_strand_id
1 'polypeptide(L)'
;MLDLKTYQSPIKPTWCPGCGDYAILSAVKNALAQLEIHPHEVMFVSGIGCGSKLPDYLNANAFTTIHGRALPIAMGAKLANPALEVICVTGDGDGYGIGGNHFLSIMRRNPDIVHVVEDNMVYALTKGQYSPTSPHGFVTSTTPEGSIEVALNPVATAINGGATFVARGFSGDPKHLATLIAAAIRHRGYALVDVLQACVVYNRINTYDFYRARVYKLEEAGHDPADREGAWRRAQEWGDRIPIGVLYQTTGRPTYEEQVKALAAGPVATRELAPLSATQADALRREFV
;
A
#
# COMPACT_ATOMS: atom_id res chain seq x y z
N MET A 1 3.20 -23.93 2.49
CA MET A 1 3.62 -22.82 1.61
C MET A 1 3.23 -23.18 0.17
N LEU A 2 2.44 -22.36 -0.49
CA LEU A 2 2.07 -22.55 -1.89
C LEU A 2 3.28 -22.41 -2.83
N ASP A 3 3.22 -23.07 -3.99
CA ASP A 3 4.24 -22.88 -5.03
C ASP A 3 4.12 -21.46 -5.62
N LEU A 4 5.24 -20.76 -5.74
CA LEU A 4 5.29 -19.42 -6.33
C LEU A 4 4.79 -19.38 -7.78
N LYS A 5 4.81 -20.50 -8.49
CA LYS A 5 4.23 -20.64 -9.82
C LYS A 5 2.72 -20.38 -9.84
N THR A 6 2.03 -20.60 -8.71
CA THR A 6 0.59 -20.31 -8.55
C THR A 6 0.27 -18.85 -8.88
N TYR A 7 1.21 -17.94 -8.59
CA TYR A 7 1.05 -16.51 -8.83
C TYR A 7 1.72 -16.02 -10.13
N GLN A 8 2.15 -16.92 -10.99
CA GLN A 8 2.84 -16.54 -12.22
C GLN A 8 1.84 -16.03 -13.27
N SER A 9 2.01 -14.76 -13.69
CA SER A 9 1.31 -14.19 -14.85
C SER A 9 2.03 -14.59 -16.15
N PRO A 10 1.29 -14.77 -17.26
CA PRO A 10 1.89 -14.91 -18.59
C PRO A 10 2.51 -13.60 -19.08
N ILE A 11 2.14 -12.47 -18.47
CA ILE A 11 2.63 -11.13 -18.84
C ILE A 11 4.01 -10.91 -18.22
N LYS A 12 4.99 -10.57 -19.07
CA LYS A 12 6.34 -10.25 -18.61
C LYS A 12 6.41 -8.82 -18.08
N PRO A 13 7.04 -8.58 -16.94
CA PRO A 13 7.25 -7.23 -16.43
C PRO A 13 8.02 -6.34 -17.41
N THR A 14 7.55 -5.10 -17.57
CA THR A 14 8.11 -4.10 -18.48
C THR A 14 8.88 -3.00 -17.78
N TRP A 15 9.23 -3.19 -16.51
CA TRP A 15 10.06 -2.27 -15.74
C TRP A 15 11.49 -2.20 -16.27
N CYS A 16 12.18 -1.12 -15.93
CA CYS A 16 13.60 -0.96 -16.30
C CYS A 16 14.46 -2.05 -15.67
N PRO A 17 15.50 -2.54 -16.37
CA PRO A 17 16.44 -3.49 -15.77
C PRO A 17 17.03 -2.97 -14.46
N GLY A 18 16.95 -3.75 -13.40
CA GLY A 18 17.41 -3.36 -12.06
C GLY A 18 16.44 -2.52 -11.23
N CYS A 19 15.22 -2.25 -11.72
CA CYS A 19 14.19 -1.54 -10.98
C CYS A 19 13.80 -2.30 -9.70
N GLY A 20 13.55 -1.57 -8.62
CA GLY A 20 13.13 -2.12 -7.33
C GLY A 20 11.80 -2.86 -7.37
N ASP A 21 10.93 -2.55 -8.33
CA ASP A 21 9.60 -3.15 -8.49
C ASP A 21 9.68 -4.67 -8.71
N TYR A 22 10.74 -5.19 -9.35
CA TYR A 22 10.96 -6.64 -9.47
C TYR A 22 11.10 -7.33 -8.12
N ALA A 23 11.84 -6.70 -7.20
CA ALA A 23 12.04 -7.23 -5.86
C ALA A 23 10.75 -7.16 -5.03
N ILE A 24 9.98 -6.08 -5.19
CA ILE A 24 8.68 -5.91 -4.53
C ILE A 24 7.68 -6.97 -5.02
N LEU A 25 7.60 -7.19 -6.34
CA LEU A 25 6.78 -8.26 -6.91
C LEU A 25 7.14 -9.64 -6.33
N SER A 26 8.45 -9.91 -6.22
CA SER A 26 8.93 -11.15 -5.60
C SER A 26 8.53 -11.24 -4.14
N ALA A 27 8.67 -10.15 -3.37
CA ALA A 27 8.31 -10.11 -1.96
C ALA A 27 6.80 -10.34 -1.73
N VAL A 28 5.94 -9.73 -2.56
CA VAL A 28 4.48 -9.94 -2.53
C VAL A 28 4.14 -11.40 -2.79
N LYS A 29 4.70 -12.02 -3.85
CA LYS A 29 4.48 -13.45 -4.15
C LYS A 29 4.90 -14.36 -2.98
N ASN A 30 6.05 -14.09 -2.38
CA ASN A 30 6.54 -14.85 -1.24
C ASN A 30 5.65 -14.68 -0.01
N ALA A 31 5.15 -13.48 0.28
CA ALA A 31 4.24 -13.24 1.39
C ALA A 31 2.93 -14.01 1.22
N LEU A 32 2.31 -13.95 0.04
CA LEU A 32 1.08 -14.70 -0.27
C LEU A 32 1.30 -16.22 -0.17
N ALA A 33 2.41 -16.73 -0.74
CA ALA A 33 2.74 -18.14 -0.70
C ALA A 33 2.98 -18.64 0.72
N GLN A 34 3.67 -17.85 1.56
CA GLN A 34 3.91 -18.15 2.97
C GLN A 34 2.62 -18.20 3.77
N LEU A 35 1.64 -17.37 3.43
CA LEU A 35 0.33 -17.31 4.08
C LEU A 35 -0.68 -18.28 3.49
N GLU A 36 -0.31 -19.01 2.45
CA GLU A 36 -1.16 -19.97 1.72
C GLU A 36 -2.45 -19.34 1.14
N ILE A 37 -2.41 -18.05 0.79
CA ILE A 37 -3.53 -17.32 0.20
C ILE A 37 -3.61 -17.63 -1.29
N HIS A 38 -4.71 -18.23 -1.74
CA HIS A 38 -4.88 -18.56 -3.15
C HIS A 38 -5.19 -17.33 -4.02
N PRO A 39 -4.90 -17.36 -5.34
CA PRO A 39 -5.15 -16.24 -6.25
C PRO A 39 -6.59 -15.71 -6.25
N HIS A 40 -7.56 -16.55 -6.00
CA HIS A 40 -8.98 -16.18 -5.97
C HIS A 40 -9.42 -15.55 -4.63
N GLU A 41 -8.60 -15.64 -3.59
CA GLU A 41 -8.86 -15.09 -2.25
C GLU A 41 -8.28 -13.68 -2.09
N VAL A 42 -7.47 -13.21 -3.05
CA VAL A 42 -6.85 -11.90 -3.01
C VAL A 42 -7.36 -11.00 -4.13
N MET A 43 -7.57 -9.73 -3.81
CA MET A 43 -7.89 -8.66 -4.75
C MET A 43 -6.82 -7.57 -4.68
N PHE A 44 -6.10 -7.39 -5.76
CA PHE A 44 -5.21 -6.25 -5.91
C PHE A 44 -5.97 -5.05 -6.47
N VAL A 45 -5.76 -3.88 -5.87
CA VAL A 45 -6.27 -2.63 -6.39
C VAL A 45 -5.09 -1.68 -6.60
N SER A 46 -4.87 -1.23 -7.82
CA SER A 46 -3.74 -0.35 -8.13
C SER A 46 -4.18 0.99 -8.72
N GLY A 47 -3.35 1.99 -8.55
CA GLY A 47 -3.51 3.30 -9.19
C GLY A 47 -2.73 3.38 -10.51
N ILE A 48 -2.01 4.49 -10.72
CA ILE A 48 -1.23 4.74 -11.93
C ILE A 48 0.21 5.04 -11.58
N GLY A 49 1.14 4.38 -12.26
CA GLY A 49 2.58 4.55 -12.09
C GLY A 49 3.33 3.28 -12.46
N CYS A 50 4.66 3.27 -12.29
CA CYS A 50 5.48 2.09 -12.54
C CYS A 50 5.10 0.96 -11.58
N GLY A 51 5.02 1.23 -10.29
CA GLY A 51 4.63 0.28 -9.25
C GLY A 51 3.20 -0.23 -9.41
N SER A 52 2.29 0.64 -9.85
CA SER A 52 0.88 0.27 -10.07
C SER A 52 0.65 -0.79 -11.17
N LYS A 53 1.70 -1.14 -11.93
CA LYS A 53 1.67 -2.28 -12.88
C LYS A 53 1.88 -3.64 -12.19
N LEU A 54 2.26 -3.68 -10.91
CA LEU A 54 2.54 -4.91 -10.20
C LEU A 54 1.44 -5.97 -10.36
N PRO A 55 0.14 -5.62 -10.25
CA PRO A 55 -0.93 -6.61 -10.42
C PRO A 55 -1.00 -7.25 -11.80
N ASP A 56 -0.56 -6.58 -12.87
CA ASP A 56 -0.52 -7.17 -14.23
C ASP A 56 0.43 -8.37 -14.32
N TYR A 57 1.39 -8.44 -13.40
CA TYR A 57 2.45 -9.45 -13.36
C TYR A 57 2.20 -10.56 -12.32
N LEU A 58 0.99 -10.57 -11.77
CA LEU A 58 0.49 -11.59 -10.85
C LEU A 58 -0.71 -12.33 -11.46
N ASN A 59 -0.82 -13.62 -11.17
CA ASN A 59 -2.04 -14.37 -11.37
C ASN A 59 -2.91 -14.20 -10.12
N ALA A 60 -3.78 -13.19 -10.11
CA ALA A 60 -4.71 -12.88 -9.02
C ALA A 60 -5.83 -11.97 -9.54
N ASN A 61 -6.90 -11.77 -8.76
CA ASN A 61 -7.88 -10.75 -9.10
C ASN A 61 -7.25 -9.36 -8.99
N ALA A 62 -7.50 -8.51 -9.97
CA ALA A 62 -6.95 -7.17 -9.98
C ALA A 62 -7.91 -6.14 -10.57
N PHE A 63 -7.81 -4.91 -10.08
CA PHE A 63 -8.52 -3.75 -10.58
C PHE A 63 -7.59 -2.53 -10.64
N THR A 64 -7.31 -2.04 -11.83
CA THR A 64 -6.53 -0.81 -12.03
C THR A 64 -7.48 0.38 -12.08
N THR A 65 -7.21 1.39 -11.26
CA THR A 65 -8.03 2.59 -11.11
C THR A 65 -7.41 3.78 -11.85
N ILE A 66 -8.08 4.93 -11.80
CA ILE A 66 -7.47 6.19 -12.19
C ILE A 66 -6.50 6.69 -11.13
N HIS A 67 -5.59 7.56 -11.52
CA HIS A 67 -4.51 8.11 -10.67
C HIS A 67 -5.03 8.67 -9.35
N GLY A 68 -4.44 8.22 -8.24
CA GLY A 68 -4.78 8.64 -6.88
C GLY A 68 -6.11 8.11 -6.34
N ARG A 69 -6.72 7.09 -6.97
CA ARG A 69 -8.04 6.57 -6.56
C ARG A 69 -8.03 5.10 -6.13
N ALA A 70 -6.86 4.50 -5.96
CA ALA A 70 -6.75 3.09 -5.57
C ALA A 70 -7.38 2.83 -4.18
N LEU A 71 -7.08 3.64 -3.17
CA LEU A 71 -7.58 3.44 -1.80
C LEU A 71 -9.10 3.42 -1.64
N PRO A 72 -9.89 4.37 -2.21
CA PRO A 72 -11.35 4.31 -2.10
C PRO A 72 -11.95 3.11 -2.83
N ILE A 73 -11.35 2.66 -3.95
CA ILE A 73 -11.79 1.46 -4.65
C ILE A 73 -11.43 0.21 -3.85
N ALA A 74 -10.23 0.14 -3.26
CA ALA A 74 -9.83 -0.96 -2.36
C ALA A 74 -10.80 -1.09 -1.17
N MET A 75 -11.16 0.03 -0.56
CA MET A 75 -12.19 0.05 0.50
C MET A 75 -13.54 -0.46 -0.01
N GLY A 76 -13.96 -0.04 -1.20
CA GLY A 76 -15.19 -0.52 -1.83
C GLY A 76 -15.17 -2.03 -2.07
N ALA A 77 -14.05 -2.59 -2.55
CA ALA A 77 -13.87 -4.03 -2.75
C ALA A 77 -13.97 -4.80 -1.42
N LYS A 78 -13.30 -4.32 -0.36
CA LYS A 78 -13.37 -4.92 0.98
C LYS A 78 -14.80 -4.89 1.55
N LEU A 79 -15.53 -3.79 1.37
CA LEU A 79 -16.92 -3.69 1.80
C LEU A 79 -17.88 -4.60 0.98
N ALA A 80 -17.61 -4.77 -0.32
CA ALA A 80 -18.41 -5.66 -1.15
C ALA A 80 -18.21 -7.14 -0.75
N ASN A 81 -16.98 -7.52 -0.45
CA ASN A 81 -16.63 -8.85 0.02
C ASN A 81 -15.54 -8.81 1.12
N PRO A 82 -15.92 -8.74 2.39
CA PRO A 82 -14.97 -8.73 3.51
C PRO A 82 -14.08 -9.97 3.63
N ALA A 83 -14.42 -11.07 2.95
CA ALA A 83 -13.62 -12.30 2.97
C ALA A 83 -12.37 -12.22 2.09
N LEU A 84 -12.28 -11.24 1.17
CA LEU A 84 -11.11 -11.06 0.32
C LEU A 84 -9.97 -10.41 1.11
N GLU A 85 -8.75 -10.88 0.85
CA GLU A 85 -7.54 -10.14 1.16
C GLU A 85 -7.39 -9.01 0.14
N VAL A 86 -7.51 -7.76 0.57
CA VAL A 86 -7.43 -6.60 -0.32
C VAL A 86 -6.09 -5.91 -0.16
N ILE A 87 -5.30 -5.91 -1.24
CA ILE A 87 -3.98 -5.29 -1.29
C ILE A 87 -4.02 -4.14 -2.29
N CYS A 88 -3.85 -2.92 -1.79
CA CYS A 88 -3.73 -1.71 -2.59
C CYS A 88 -2.25 -1.47 -2.92
N VAL A 89 -1.91 -1.29 -4.21
CA VAL A 89 -0.53 -1.02 -4.65
C VAL A 89 -0.48 0.32 -5.37
N THR A 90 0.39 1.21 -4.91
CA THR A 90 0.58 2.55 -5.50
C THR A 90 2.05 2.92 -5.52
N GLY A 91 2.43 3.87 -6.36
CA GLY A 91 3.64 4.66 -6.14
C GLY A 91 3.39 5.78 -5.13
N ASP A 92 4.44 6.42 -4.65
CA ASP A 92 4.39 7.57 -3.73
C ASP A 92 3.62 8.76 -4.32
N GLY A 93 3.87 9.12 -5.56
CA GLY A 93 3.13 10.17 -6.26
C GLY A 93 1.65 9.85 -6.44
N ASP A 94 1.30 8.58 -6.64
CA ASP A 94 -0.07 8.12 -6.75
C ASP A 94 -0.78 8.12 -5.39
N GLY A 95 -0.21 7.43 -4.40
CA GLY A 95 -0.83 7.23 -3.09
C GLY A 95 -0.80 8.47 -2.20
N TYR A 96 0.33 9.17 -2.16
CA TYR A 96 0.56 10.28 -1.25
C TYR A 96 0.36 11.64 -1.91
N GLY A 97 0.57 11.76 -3.23
CA GLY A 97 0.34 12.99 -4.00
C GLY A 97 -1.12 13.15 -4.37
N ILE A 98 -1.50 12.65 -5.55
CA ILE A 98 -2.88 12.76 -6.07
C ILE A 98 -3.87 12.08 -5.12
N GLY A 99 -3.47 10.97 -4.49
CA GLY A 99 -4.26 10.20 -3.52
C GLY A 99 -4.22 10.73 -2.08
N GLY A 100 -3.51 11.81 -1.77
CA GLY A 100 -3.22 12.27 -0.41
C GLY A 100 -4.45 12.41 0.49
N ASN A 101 -5.56 12.95 -0.01
CA ASN A 101 -6.80 13.03 0.75
C ASN A 101 -7.41 11.64 1.06
N HIS A 102 -7.29 10.69 0.13
CA HIS A 102 -7.74 9.31 0.37
C HIS A 102 -6.83 8.60 1.36
N PHE A 103 -5.52 8.88 1.32
CA PHE A 103 -4.55 8.38 2.29
C PHE A 103 -4.90 8.82 3.71
N LEU A 104 -5.19 10.10 3.94
CA LEU A 104 -5.65 10.61 5.24
C LEU A 104 -7.00 10.02 5.67
N SER A 105 -7.91 9.86 4.72
CA SER A 105 -9.26 9.36 5.00
C SER A 105 -9.29 7.88 5.36
N ILE A 106 -8.45 7.05 4.71
CA ILE A 106 -8.46 5.60 4.92
C ILE A 106 -7.96 5.23 6.33
N MET A 107 -6.95 5.93 6.84
CA MET A 107 -6.43 5.72 8.19
C MET A 107 -7.49 5.93 9.27
N ARG A 108 -8.34 6.97 9.10
CA ARG A 108 -9.45 7.25 10.01
C ARG A 108 -10.53 6.18 9.97
N ARG A 109 -10.76 5.57 8.80
CA ARG A 109 -11.78 4.54 8.61
C ARG A 109 -11.31 3.16 9.09
N ASN A 110 -10.03 2.88 8.96
CA ASN A 110 -9.43 1.61 9.35
C ASN A 110 -10.08 0.37 8.71
N PRO A 111 -10.33 0.34 7.38
CA PRO A 111 -10.75 -0.91 6.75
C PRO A 111 -9.60 -1.93 6.81
N ASP A 112 -9.93 -3.21 6.75
CA ASP A 112 -8.96 -4.30 6.74
C ASP A 112 -8.34 -4.47 5.35
N ILE A 113 -7.37 -3.60 5.03
CA ILE A 113 -6.65 -3.57 3.76
C ILE A 113 -5.16 -3.30 3.96
N VAL A 114 -4.34 -3.88 3.10
CA VAL A 114 -2.91 -3.59 3.03
C VAL A 114 -2.66 -2.55 1.94
N HIS A 115 -1.89 -1.52 2.25
CA HIS A 115 -1.42 -0.52 1.28
C HIS A 115 0.10 -0.64 1.14
N VAL A 116 0.56 -1.20 0.04
CA VAL A 116 1.96 -1.26 -0.34
C VAL A 116 2.26 -0.05 -1.23
N VAL A 117 3.15 0.81 -0.78
CA VAL A 117 3.57 1.99 -1.54
C VAL A 117 5.01 1.81 -2.01
N GLU A 118 5.22 1.83 -3.31
CA GLU A 118 6.53 1.76 -3.96
C GLU A 118 7.12 3.17 -4.01
N ASP A 119 7.74 3.59 -2.89
CA ASP A 119 8.26 4.94 -2.71
C ASP A 119 9.65 5.08 -3.34
N ASN A 120 9.66 5.61 -4.56
CA ASN A 120 10.89 5.90 -5.30
C ASN A 120 11.23 7.40 -5.35
N MET A 121 10.45 8.23 -4.68
CA MET A 121 10.64 9.67 -4.56
C MET A 121 10.64 10.41 -5.91
N VAL A 122 9.88 9.89 -6.91
CA VAL A 122 9.78 10.52 -8.23
C VAL A 122 8.56 10.00 -9.01
N TYR A 123 7.92 10.84 -9.80
CA TYR A 123 6.95 10.39 -10.82
C TYR A 123 7.71 9.74 -11.99
N ALA A 124 8.10 8.47 -11.83
CA ALA A 124 8.99 7.79 -12.77
C ALA A 124 8.32 7.47 -14.12
N LEU A 125 7.04 7.07 -14.14
CA LEU A 125 6.32 6.72 -15.36
C LEU A 125 6.24 7.90 -16.34
N THR A 126 6.09 9.13 -15.85
CA THR A 126 6.01 10.36 -16.63
C THR A 126 7.36 11.05 -16.83
N LYS A 127 8.45 10.29 -16.63
CA LYS A 127 9.85 10.65 -16.93
C LYS A 127 10.54 11.56 -15.91
N GLY A 128 10.13 11.50 -14.63
CA GLY A 128 10.99 11.93 -13.55
C GLY A 128 10.68 13.29 -12.93
N GLN A 129 9.41 13.71 -12.89
CA GLN A 129 8.98 14.85 -12.08
C GLN A 129 9.17 14.54 -10.59
N TYR A 130 9.42 15.57 -9.77
CA TYR A 130 9.46 15.38 -8.32
C TYR A 130 8.09 14.95 -7.77
N SER A 131 8.10 14.10 -6.78
CA SER A 131 6.93 13.56 -6.09
C SER A 131 6.81 14.17 -4.69
N PRO A 132 5.73 13.91 -3.93
CA PRO A 132 5.60 14.43 -2.56
C PRO A 132 6.71 14.02 -1.61
N THR A 133 7.37 12.88 -1.85
CA THR A 133 8.46 12.36 -1.02
C THR A 133 9.85 12.75 -1.52
N SER A 134 9.94 13.45 -2.67
CA SER A 134 11.20 13.97 -3.19
C SER A 134 11.82 14.96 -2.20
N PRO A 135 13.15 14.91 -1.96
CA PRO A 135 13.81 15.85 -1.06
C PRO A 135 13.74 17.29 -1.58
N HIS A 136 13.77 18.26 -0.67
CA HIS A 136 13.91 19.67 -1.03
C HIS A 136 15.15 19.87 -1.93
N GLY A 137 15.04 20.67 -2.96
CA GLY A 137 16.09 20.92 -3.92
C GLY A 137 16.27 19.83 -4.98
N PHE A 138 15.34 18.84 -5.07
CA PHE A 138 15.41 17.78 -6.08
C PHE A 138 15.25 18.36 -7.49
N VAL A 139 16.30 18.27 -8.31
CA VAL A 139 16.36 18.81 -9.67
C VAL A 139 15.76 17.83 -10.67
N THR A 140 14.84 18.30 -11.49
CA THR A 140 14.22 17.55 -12.60
C THR A 140 14.15 18.38 -13.86
N SER A 141 13.79 17.75 -14.99
CA SER A 141 13.60 18.47 -16.25
C SER A 141 12.49 19.55 -16.19
N THR A 142 11.50 19.35 -15.30
CA THR A 142 10.39 20.30 -15.10
C THR A 142 10.62 21.26 -13.93
N THR A 143 11.65 21.02 -13.14
CA THR A 143 12.03 21.83 -11.98
C THR A 143 13.55 22.02 -11.96
N PRO A 144 14.12 22.77 -12.91
CA PRO A 144 15.57 22.90 -13.08
C PRO A 144 16.26 23.60 -11.91
N GLU A 145 15.55 24.45 -11.17
CA GLU A 145 16.06 25.14 -9.96
C GLU A 145 15.92 24.27 -8.69
N GLY A 146 15.41 23.05 -8.82
CA GLY A 146 15.11 22.17 -7.69
C GLY A 146 13.72 22.39 -7.10
N SER A 147 13.19 21.34 -6.44
CA SER A 147 11.91 21.41 -5.74
C SER A 147 12.00 22.34 -4.53
N ILE A 148 11.01 23.21 -4.33
CA ILE A 148 10.95 24.14 -3.18
C ILE A 148 10.13 23.59 -2.01
N GLU A 149 9.49 22.45 -2.20
CA GLU A 149 8.64 21.82 -1.20
C GLU A 149 9.48 20.96 -0.24
N VAL A 150 8.97 20.83 0.98
CA VAL A 150 9.51 19.90 1.98
C VAL A 150 8.91 18.52 1.72
N ALA A 151 9.77 17.49 1.72
CA ALA A 151 9.33 16.12 1.51
C ALA A 151 8.28 15.69 2.55
N LEU A 152 7.22 15.06 2.10
CA LEU A 152 6.27 14.37 2.96
C LEU A 152 6.98 13.18 3.65
N ASN A 153 6.76 13.02 4.94
CA ASN A 153 7.13 11.80 5.67
C ASN A 153 5.90 10.90 5.79
N PRO A 154 5.73 9.89 4.92
CA PRO A 154 4.49 9.11 4.86
C PRO A 154 4.28 8.24 6.09
N VAL A 155 5.34 7.66 6.65
CA VAL A 155 5.20 6.80 7.84
C VAL A 155 4.85 7.61 9.09
N ALA A 156 5.44 8.80 9.28
CA ALA A 156 5.05 9.70 10.37
C ALA A 156 3.61 10.19 10.20
N THR A 157 3.22 10.51 8.96
CA THR A 157 1.85 10.90 8.62
C THR A 157 0.87 9.78 8.93
N ALA A 158 1.22 8.53 8.63
CA ALA A 158 0.37 7.37 8.89
C ALA A 158 0.20 7.11 10.39
N ILE A 159 1.27 7.19 11.19
CA ILE A 159 1.21 7.05 12.65
C ILE A 159 0.31 8.13 13.25
N ASN A 160 0.48 9.39 12.82
CA ASN A 160 -0.34 10.51 13.30
C ASN A 160 -1.79 10.43 12.81
N GLY A 161 -2.01 9.97 11.59
CA GLY A 161 -3.32 9.79 10.97
C GLY A 161 -4.15 8.65 11.56
N GLY A 162 -3.55 7.83 12.42
CA GLY A 162 -4.24 6.74 13.13
C GLY A 162 -4.26 5.42 12.36
N ALA A 163 -3.31 5.17 11.46
CA ALA A 163 -3.07 3.84 10.91
C ALA A 163 -2.75 2.86 12.06
N THR A 164 -3.25 1.64 11.96
CA THR A 164 -3.09 0.62 13.01
C THR A 164 -1.87 -0.27 12.80
N PHE A 165 -1.31 -0.26 11.59
CA PHE A 165 -0.04 -0.90 11.26
C PHE A 165 0.74 0.00 10.31
N VAL A 166 2.00 0.27 10.61
CA VAL A 166 2.92 1.07 9.78
C VAL A 166 4.27 0.40 9.74
N ALA A 167 4.71 0.01 8.56
CA ALA A 167 6.03 -0.55 8.34
C ALA A 167 6.76 0.21 7.22
N ARG A 168 8.09 0.20 7.28
CA ARG A 168 8.95 0.63 6.17
C ARG A 168 9.81 -0.54 5.72
N GLY A 169 9.75 -0.85 4.42
CA GLY A 169 10.55 -1.87 3.79
C GLY A 169 11.63 -1.29 2.88
N PHE A 170 12.48 -2.17 2.35
CA PHE A 170 13.49 -1.80 1.36
C PHE A 170 13.52 -2.85 0.24
N SER A 171 13.41 -2.41 -1.01
CA SER A 171 13.44 -3.28 -2.19
C SER A 171 14.77 -4.03 -2.38
N GLY A 172 15.84 -3.55 -1.74
CA GLY A 172 17.14 -4.24 -1.73
C GLY A 172 17.27 -5.39 -0.73
N ASP A 173 16.26 -5.59 0.15
CA ASP A 173 16.11 -6.76 1.04
C ASP A 173 14.73 -7.41 0.84
N PRO A 174 14.50 -8.12 -0.28
CA PRO A 174 13.18 -8.68 -0.60
C PRO A 174 12.72 -9.77 0.39
N LYS A 175 13.63 -10.43 1.10
CA LYS A 175 13.27 -11.41 2.12
C LYS A 175 12.64 -10.74 3.34
N HIS A 176 13.28 -9.69 3.85
CA HIS A 176 12.74 -8.89 4.94
C HIS A 176 11.42 -8.21 4.53
N LEU A 177 11.38 -7.64 3.32
CA LEU A 177 10.15 -7.04 2.78
C LEU A 177 8.99 -8.04 2.72
N ALA A 178 9.23 -9.29 2.32
CA ALA A 178 8.20 -10.33 2.32
C ALA A 178 7.65 -10.62 3.73
N THR A 179 8.50 -10.60 4.76
CA THR A 179 8.03 -10.76 6.15
C THR A 179 7.16 -9.59 6.61
N LEU A 180 7.50 -8.36 6.22
CA LEU A 180 6.72 -7.16 6.54
C LEU A 180 5.35 -7.17 5.84
N ILE A 181 5.30 -7.54 4.56
CA ILE A 181 4.05 -7.67 3.81
C ILE A 181 3.17 -8.77 4.42
N ALA A 182 3.76 -9.93 4.77
CA ALA A 182 3.03 -11.00 5.43
C ALA A 182 2.50 -10.57 6.81
N ALA A 183 3.24 -9.77 7.56
CA ALA A 183 2.78 -9.21 8.84
C ALA A 183 1.64 -8.20 8.62
N ALA A 184 1.72 -7.36 7.60
CA ALA A 184 0.67 -6.42 7.21
C ALA A 184 -0.64 -7.13 6.81
N ILE A 185 -0.56 -8.25 6.06
CA ILE A 185 -1.73 -9.05 5.68
C ILE A 185 -2.38 -9.72 6.90
N ARG A 186 -1.61 -10.17 7.89
CA ARG A 186 -2.16 -10.75 9.13
C ARG A 186 -2.77 -9.71 10.07
N HIS A 187 -2.45 -8.45 9.86
CA HIS A 187 -2.97 -7.39 10.71
C HIS A 187 -4.45 -7.12 10.39
N ARG A 188 -5.24 -6.87 11.43
CA ARG A 188 -6.67 -6.47 11.29
C ARG A 188 -6.78 -4.96 11.31
N GLY A 189 -7.11 -4.37 10.17
CA GLY A 189 -7.26 -2.94 9.98
C GLY A 189 -6.34 -2.39 8.87
N TYR A 190 -6.26 -1.08 8.77
CA TYR A 190 -5.43 -0.45 7.73
C TYR A 190 -3.94 -0.61 8.04
N ALA A 191 -3.25 -1.31 7.15
CA ALA A 191 -1.81 -1.54 7.20
C ALA A 191 -1.09 -0.82 6.06
N LEU A 192 -0.13 0.04 6.41
CA LEU A 192 0.79 0.68 5.47
C LEU A 192 2.13 -0.06 5.45
N VAL A 193 2.60 -0.40 4.27
CA VAL A 193 3.99 -0.81 4.01
C VAL A 193 4.60 0.16 3.01
N ASP A 194 5.35 1.13 3.52
CA ASP A 194 6.11 2.11 2.72
C ASP A 194 7.44 1.48 2.30
N VAL A 195 7.65 1.30 1.00
CA VAL A 195 8.80 0.55 0.48
C VAL A 195 9.78 1.50 -0.18
N LEU A 196 10.96 1.67 0.43
CA LEU A 196 12.09 2.37 -0.17
C LEU A 196 12.49 1.63 -1.47
N GLN A 197 12.07 2.18 -2.61
CA GLN A 197 12.25 1.59 -3.93
C GLN A 197 13.29 2.38 -4.72
N ALA A 198 14.34 1.70 -5.19
CA ALA A 198 15.34 2.35 -6.02
C ALA A 198 14.85 2.49 -7.48
N CYS A 199 14.60 3.73 -7.92
CA CYS A 199 14.39 4.04 -9.33
C CYS A 199 15.74 4.22 -10.03
N VAL A 200 16.15 3.26 -10.84
CA VAL A 200 17.49 3.23 -11.47
C VAL A 200 17.65 4.23 -12.63
N VAL A 201 16.57 4.88 -13.07
CA VAL A 201 16.59 5.80 -14.22
C VAL A 201 16.48 7.25 -13.79
N TYR A 202 15.46 7.60 -12.99
CA TYR A 202 15.09 8.99 -12.71
C TYR A 202 15.50 9.49 -11.32
N ASN A 203 15.74 8.60 -10.36
CA ASN A 203 16.28 8.99 -9.05
C ASN A 203 17.69 8.45 -8.87
N ARG A 204 18.67 9.31 -9.06
CA ARG A 204 20.11 8.98 -8.91
C ARG A 204 20.67 9.33 -7.54
N ILE A 205 19.84 9.86 -6.64
CA ILE A 205 20.21 10.20 -5.27
C ILE A 205 19.93 9.00 -4.36
N ASN A 206 18.70 8.52 -4.36
CA ASN A 206 18.22 7.45 -3.51
C ASN A 206 18.41 6.08 -4.19
N THR A 207 19.67 5.73 -4.42
CA THR A 207 20.08 4.47 -5.09
C THR A 207 20.09 3.29 -4.13
N TYR A 208 20.28 2.07 -4.63
CA TYR A 208 20.50 0.90 -3.79
C TYR A 208 21.65 1.09 -2.80
N ASP A 209 22.78 1.66 -3.27
CA ASP A 209 23.96 1.88 -2.41
C ASP A 209 23.69 2.94 -1.36
N PHE A 210 22.95 4.00 -1.71
CA PHE A 210 22.47 4.98 -0.74
C PHE A 210 21.71 4.32 0.42
N TYR A 211 20.73 3.48 0.08
CA TYR A 211 19.92 2.81 1.09
C TYR A 211 20.71 1.73 1.84
N ARG A 212 21.48 0.87 1.17
CA ARG A 212 22.26 -0.20 1.82
C ARG A 212 23.21 0.31 2.90
N ALA A 213 23.80 1.48 2.70
CA ALA A 213 24.70 2.08 3.67
C ALA A 213 23.99 2.67 4.90
N ARG A 214 22.66 2.84 4.87
CA ARG A 214 21.90 3.62 5.83
C ARG A 214 20.78 2.87 6.52
N VAL A 215 20.18 1.88 5.86
CA VAL A 215 19.06 1.13 6.44
C VAL A 215 19.53 0.25 7.61
N TYR A 216 18.73 0.20 8.66
CA TYR A 216 18.90 -0.72 9.76
C TYR A 216 17.55 -1.30 10.18
N LYS A 217 17.55 -2.52 10.70
CA LYS A 217 16.35 -3.23 11.11
C LYS A 217 15.93 -2.86 12.52
N LEU A 218 14.66 -2.52 12.68
CA LEU A 218 14.08 -2.15 13.97
C LEU A 218 14.06 -3.32 14.95
N GLU A 219 13.88 -4.53 14.45
CA GLU A 219 13.90 -5.77 15.21
C GLU A 219 15.26 -6.01 15.89
N GLU A 220 16.35 -5.58 15.23
CA GLU A 220 17.72 -5.68 15.76
C GLU A 220 18.07 -4.50 16.68
N ALA A 221 17.28 -3.42 16.64
CA ALA A 221 17.51 -2.20 17.41
C ALA A 221 16.68 -2.13 18.72
N GLY A 222 15.97 -3.20 19.08
CA GLY A 222 15.16 -3.26 20.30
C GLY A 222 13.96 -2.31 20.30
N HIS A 223 13.40 -2.02 19.11
CA HIS A 223 12.22 -1.17 18.97
C HIS A 223 10.95 -1.90 19.40
N ASP A 224 10.11 -1.24 20.20
CA ASP A 224 8.77 -1.71 20.54
C ASP A 224 7.74 -1.06 19.59
N PRO A 225 7.11 -1.82 18.68
CA PRO A 225 6.13 -1.27 17.76
C PRO A 225 4.81 -0.85 18.45
N ALA A 226 4.57 -1.23 19.69
CA ALA A 226 3.41 -0.77 20.46
C ALA A 226 3.61 0.64 21.06
N ASP A 227 4.86 1.09 21.20
CA ASP A 227 5.18 2.46 21.64
C ASP A 227 4.99 3.45 20.48
N ARG A 228 3.82 4.10 20.47
CA ARG A 228 3.47 5.08 19.43
C ARG A 228 4.42 6.27 19.38
N GLU A 229 4.86 6.74 20.53
CA GLU A 229 5.76 7.90 20.62
C GLU A 229 7.17 7.54 20.14
N GLY A 230 7.67 6.37 20.54
CA GLY A 230 8.91 5.78 20.03
C GLY A 230 8.86 5.55 18.52
N ALA A 231 7.74 5.00 18.01
CA ALA A 231 7.52 4.82 16.59
C ALA A 231 7.55 6.13 15.81
N TRP A 232 6.92 7.19 16.35
CA TRP A 232 6.96 8.52 15.73
C TRP A 232 8.37 9.11 15.70
N ARG A 233 9.14 8.95 16.77
CA ARG A 233 10.55 9.38 16.79
C ARG A 233 11.38 8.63 15.75
N ARG A 234 11.21 7.30 15.65
CA ARG A 234 11.88 6.48 14.63
C ARG A 234 11.49 6.89 13.21
N ALA A 235 10.22 7.24 12.99
CA ALA A 235 9.74 7.70 11.68
C ALA A 235 10.45 8.98 11.19
N GLN A 236 10.99 9.81 12.10
CA GLN A 236 11.73 11.03 11.75
C GLN A 236 13.19 10.76 11.35
N GLU A 237 13.71 9.57 11.65
CA GLU A 237 15.09 9.24 11.31
C GLU A 237 15.26 9.12 9.79
N TRP A 238 16.11 9.98 9.24
CA TRP A 238 16.46 10.05 7.81
C TRP A 238 17.90 10.56 7.68
N GLY A 239 18.51 10.40 6.52
CA GLY A 239 19.92 10.80 6.29
C GLY A 239 20.86 9.64 6.57
N ASP A 240 21.68 9.73 7.64
CA ASP A 240 22.71 8.73 7.92
C ASP A 240 22.16 7.38 8.38
N ARG A 241 20.98 7.37 8.98
CA ARG A 241 20.30 6.16 9.44
C ARG A 241 18.84 6.19 9.05
N ILE A 242 18.34 5.10 8.47
CA ILE A 242 16.96 4.95 8.00
C ILE A 242 16.39 3.65 8.58
N PRO A 243 15.40 3.70 9.47
CA PRO A 243 14.79 2.51 10.05
C PRO A 243 13.93 1.78 9.02
N ILE A 244 14.11 0.46 8.93
CA ILE A 244 13.21 -0.46 8.23
C ILE A 244 12.69 -1.51 9.23
N GLY A 245 11.48 -2.00 9.03
CA GLY A 245 10.78 -2.90 9.94
C GLY A 245 9.38 -2.39 10.27
N VAL A 246 8.74 -2.99 11.25
CA VAL A 246 7.46 -2.52 11.78
C VAL A 246 7.72 -1.34 12.73
N LEU A 247 7.34 -0.12 12.29
CA LEU A 247 7.47 1.07 13.12
C LEU A 247 6.38 1.14 14.19
N TYR A 248 5.13 0.87 13.79
CA TYR A 248 3.99 0.97 14.69
C TYR A 248 2.97 -0.13 14.42
N GLN A 249 2.46 -0.72 15.49
CA GLN A 249 1.36 -1.66 15.43
C GLN A 249 0.50 -1.53 16.70
N THR A 250 -0.82 -1.45 16.51
CA THR A 250 -1.79 -1.53 17.60
C THR A 250 -2.95 -2.44 17.22
N THR A 251 -3.55 -3.06 18.19
CA THR A 251 -4.69 -3.98 18.02
C THR A 251 -5.91 -3.48 18.77
N GLY A 252 -7.07 -4.11 18.54
CA GLY A 252 -8.30 -3.83 19.27
C GLY A 252 -9.15 -2.67 18.72
N ARG A 253 -8.68 -1.93 17.71
CA ARG A 253 -9.52 -0.99 16.99
C ARG A 253 -10.36 -1.76 15.96
N PRO A 254 -11.71 -1.69 16.04
CA PRO A 254 -12.56 -2.38 15.08
C PRO A 254 -12.33 -1.86 13.65
N THR A 255 -12.46 -2.73 12.68
CA THR A 255 -12.36 -2.35 11.27
C THR A 255 -13.64 -1.62 10.83
N TYR A 256 -13.59 -0.94 9.70
CA TYR A 256 -14.73 -0.22 9.18
C TYR A 256 -15.88 -1.18 8.84
N GLU A 257 -15.59 -2.27 8.15
CA GLU A 257 -16.56 -3.28 7.73
C GLU A 257 -17.24 -3.99 8.92
N GLU A 258 -16.55 -4.19 10.04
CA GLU A 258 -17.14 -4.74 11.27
C GLU A 258 -18.20 -3.83 11.88
N GLN A 259 -18.13 -2.53 11.63
CA GLN A 259 -19.06 -1.52 12.14
C GLN A 259 -20.23 -1.26 11.19
N VAL A 260 -20.20 -1.78 9.95
CA VAL A 260 -21.26 -1.61 8.97
C VAL A 260 -22.35 -2.65 9.19
N LYS A 261 -23.44 -2.25 9.86
CA LYS A 261 -24.57 -3.15 10.20
C LYS A 261 -25.10 -3.94 9.00
N ALA A 262 -25.10 -3.34 7.82
CA ALA A 262 -25.56 -3.99 6.59
C ALA A 262 -24.72 -5.23 6.23
N LEU A 263 -23.47 -5.33 6.67
CA LEU A 263 -22.58 -6.47 6.40
C LEU A 263 -22.74 -7.61 7.39
N ALA A 264 -23.48 -7.43 8.49
CA ALA A 264 -23.74 -8.49 9.46
C ALA A 264 -24.47 -9.71 8.85
N ALA A 265 -25.21 -9.53 7.75
CA ALA A 265 -25.88 -10.61 7.01
C ALA A 265 -24.98 -11.29 5.96
N GLY A 266 -23.66 -11.07 6.00
CA GLY A 266 -22.69 -11.61 5.05
C GLY A 266 -22.33 -10.65 3.92
N PRO A 267 -21.39 -11.06 3.03
CA PRO A 267 -20.89 -10.25 1.94
C PRO A 267 -22.01 -9.82 0.96
N VAL A 268 -22.00 -8.54 0.55
CA VAL A 268 -22.98 -8.04 -0.43
C VAL A 268 -22.83 -8.76 -1.77
N ALA A 269 -21.59 -9.08 -2.14
CA ALA A 269 -21.26 -9.75 -3.41
C ALA A 269 -21.86 -11.15 -3.55
N THR A 270 -22.20 -11.83 -2.45
CA THR A 270 -22.75 -13.20 -2.46
C THR A 270 -24.23 -13.27 -2.07
N ARG A 271 -24.88 -12.12 -1.87
CA ARG A 271 -26.29 -12.09 -1.50
C ARG A 271 -27.17 -12.39 -2.70
N GLU A 272 -28.13 -13.29 -2.54
CA GLU A 272 -29.21 -13.42 -3.49
C GLU A 272 -30.08 -12.16 -3.46
N LEU A 273 -30.16 -11.49 -4.58
CA LEU A 273 -31.09 -10.37 -4.78
C LEU A 273 -32.43 -10.93 -5.21
N ALA A 274 -33.29 -11.23 -4.23
CA ALA A 274 -34.68 -11.53 -4.57
C ALA A 274 -35.34 -10.28 -5.18
N PRO A 275 -36.10 -10.40 -6.28
CA PRO A 275 -36.81 -9.27 -6.85
C PRO A 275 -37.80 -8.73 -5.81
N LEU A 276 -37.84 -7.41 -5.65
CA LEU A 276 -38.82 -6.77 -4.77
C LEU A 276 -40.23 -7.05 -5.28
N SER A 277 -41.15 -7.41 -4.41
CA SER A 277 -42.59 -7.39 -4.73
C SER A 277 -43.03 -5.97 -5.09
N ALA A 278 -44.08 -5.83 -5.86
CA ALA A 278 -44.63 -4.52 -6.24
C ALA A 278 -44.87 -3.63 -4.99
N THR A 279 -45.40 -4.21 -3.91
CA THR A 279 -45.66 -3.51 -2.64
C THR A 279 -44.36 -3.00 -2.00
N GLN A 280 -43.27 -3.81 -2.01
CA GLN A 280 -41.97 -3.40 -1.47
C GLN A 280 -41.33 -2.30 -2.32
N ALA A 281 -41.43 -2.42 -3.66
CA ALA A 281 -40.94 -1.41 -4.56
C ALA A 281 -41.69 -0.08 -4.40
N ASP A 282 -43.00 -0.11 -4.22
CA ASP A 282 -43.80 1.10 -3.96
C ASP A 282 -43.53 1.70 -2.59
N ALA A 283 -43.34 0.89 -1.55
CA ALA A 283 -42.93 1.38 -0.22
C ALA A 283 -41.56 2.11 -0.32
N LEU A 284 -40.58 1.50 -1.01
CA LEU A 284 -39.27 2.11 -1.20
C LEU A 284 -39.34 3.43 -1.99
N ARG A 285 -40.17 3.49 -3.06
CA ARG A 285 -40.36 4.74 -3.82
C ARG A 285 -40.91 5.87 -2.96
N ARG A 286 -41.82 5.57 -2.04
CA ARG A 286 -42.43 6.58 -1.13
C ARG A 286 -41.44 7.17 -0.13
N GLU A 287 -40.32 6.51 0.16
CA GLU A 287 -39.27 7.06 1.04
C GLU A 287 -38.47 8.18 0.37
N PHE A 288 -38.56 8.31 -0.97
CA PHE A 288 -37.82 9.30 -1.76
C PHE A 288 -38.70 10.38 -2.41
N VAL A 289 -40.00 10.48 -2.02
CA VAL A 289 -40.96 11.48 -2.54
C VAL A 289 -41.43 12.41 -1.36
#